data_ee3da64c8a119897f00b8a3d37355a38
#
_entry.id   ee3da64c8a119897f00b8a3d37355a38
#
_cell.length_a   1.000
_cell.length_b   1.000
_cell.length_c   1.000
_cell.angle_alpha   90.00
_cell.angle_beta   90.00
_cell.angle_gamma   90.00
#
_symmetry.space_group_name_H-M   'P 1'
#
loop_
_entity.id
_entity.type
_entity.pdbx_description
1 polymer ?
#
loop_
_entity_poly.entity_id
_entity_poly.type
_entity_poly.pdbx_seq_one_letter_code
_entity_poly.pdbx_strand_id
1 'polypeptide(L)'
;HCLRDHALEACQLKAAATDIVYQGNSLHTLVQMVANGLGLTLLPAMSVAADVLGDTHLSIKHFSNESVDREIGMAWRKTDPRRDDYLLLAEHIKAHLATSSKLSAKAQK
;
A
#
# COMPACT_ATOMS: atom_id res chain seq x y z
N HIS A 1 -6.61 2.10 -10.21
CA HIS A 1 -5.90 1.55 -11.37
C HIS A 1 -4.42 1.27 -11.07
N CYS A 2 -3.61 2.22 -10.60
CA CYS A 2 -2.19 1.98 -10.31
C CYS A 2 -1.94 0.82 -9.33
N LEU A 3 -2.74 0.69 -8.28
CA LEU A 3 -2.58 -0.41 -7.31
C LEU A 3 -2.84 -1.78 -7.94
N ARG A 4 -3.82 -1.88 -8.83
CA ARG A 4 -4.12 -3.11 -9.55
C ARG A 4 -2.97 -3.53 -10.46
N ASP A 5 -2.43 -2.60 -11.21
CA ASP A 5 -1.34 -2.87 -12.17
C ASP A 5 -0.09 -3.34 -11.42
N HIS A 6 0.26 -2.68 -10.32
CA HIS A 6 1.33 -3.12 -9.42
C HIS A 6 1.06 -4.49 -8.79
N ALA A 7 -0.19 -4.78 -8.42
CA ALA A 7 -0.54 -6.07 -7.85
C ALA A 7 -0.37 -7.21 -8.87
N LEU A 8 -0.76 -6.99 -10.12
CA LEU A 8 -0.58 -7.96 -11.20
C LEU A 8 0.91 -8.20 -11.51
N GLU A 9 1.70 -7.13 -11.56
CA GLU A 9 3.14 -7.19 -11.76
C GLU A 9 3.83 -7.95 -10.61
N ALA A 10 3.49 -7.64 -9.36
CA ALA A 10 4.00 -8.32 -8.17
C ALA A 10 3.75 -9.83 -8.18
N CYS A 11 2.58 -10.24 -8.67
CA CYS A 11 2.21 -11.64 -8.79
C CYS A 11 2.67 -12.28 -10.13
N GLN A 12 3.35 -11.54 -11.01
CA GLN A 12 3.73 -11.97 -12.36
C GLN A 12 2.52 -12.47 -13.19
N LEU A 13 1.33 -11.94 -12.89
CA LEU A 13 0.09 -12.31 -13.56
C LEU A 13 -0.17 -11.38 -14.74
N LYS A 14 -0.50 -11.95 -15.89
CA LYS A 14 -1.03 -11.17 -17.00
C LYS A 14 -2.48 -10.80 -16.72
N ALA A 15 -2.88 -9.56 -16.97
CA ALA A 15 -4.24 -9.07 -16.78
C ALA A 15 -5.32 -9.93 -17.47
N ALA A 16 -4.97 -10.57 -18.57
CA ALA A 16 -5.85 -11.48 -19.33
C ALA A 16 -6.00 -12.88 -18.70
N ALA A 17 -5.14 -13.25 -17.74
CA ALA A 17 -5.14 -14.57 -17.12
C ALA A 17 -5.81 -14.57 -15.73
N THR A 18 -6.28 -13.42 -15.27
CA THR A 18 -6.99 -13.28 -14.00
C THR A 18 -8.49 -13.18 -14.25
N ASP A 19 -9.24 -14.16 -13.76
CA ASP A 19 -10.70 -14.05 -13.62
C ASP A 19 -11.00 -12.99 -12.56
N ILE A 20 -11.02 -11.72 -12.97
CA ILE A 20 -11.37 -10.61 -12.09
C ILE A 20 -12.88 -10.57 -12.01
N VAL A 21 -13.41 -11.27 -11.02
CA VAL A 21 -14.84 -11.37 -10.79
C VAL A 21 -15.41 -10.10 -10.19
N TYR A 22 -14.60 -9.40 -9.35
CA TYR A 22 -15.03 -8.21 -8.63
C TYR A 22 -13.94 -7.13 -8.60
N GLN A 23 -14.36 -5.87 -8.65
CA GLN A 23 -13.47 -4.72 -8.49
C GLN A 23 -14.03 -3.79 -7.41
N GLY A 24 -13.18 -3.43 -6.47
CA GLY A 24 -13.49 -2.41 -5.45
C GLY A 24 -12.70 -1.13 -5.71
N ASN A 25 -13.30 0.01 -5.42
CA ASN A 25 -12.69 1.34 -5.54
C ASN A 25 -12.07 1.84 -4.23
N SER A 26 -12.21 1.08 -3.14
CA SER A 26 -11.53 1.40 -1.88
C SER A 26 -10.90 0.15 -1.27
N LEU A 27 -9.84 0.34 -0.49
CA LEU A 27 -9.19 -0.76 0.21
C LEU A 27 -10.11 -1.39 1.25
N HIS A 28 -10.93 -0.60 1.94
CA HIS A 28 -11.93 -1.11 2.87
C HIS A 28 -12.94 -2.04 2.19
N THR A 29 -13.44 -1.65 1.02
CA THR A 29 -14.35 -2.51 0.24
C THR A 29 -13.69 -3.83 -0.12
N LEU A 30 -12.43 -3.79 -0.59
CA LEU A 30 -11.67 -5.00 -0.93
C LEU A 30 -11.47 -5.91 0.29
N VAL A 31 -11.15 -5.33 1.44
CA VAL A 31 -11.01 -6.08 2.70
C VAL A 31 -12.31 -6.79 3.08
N GLN A 32 -13.44 -6.10 3.01
CA GLN A 32 -14.74 -6.69 3.30
C GLN A 32 -15.14 -7.78 2.30
N MET A 33 -14.81 -7.61 1.03
CA MET A 33 -15.05 -8.65 0.01
C MET A 33 -14.28 -9.93 0.34
N VAL A 34 -12.99 -9.81 0.69
CA VAL A 34 -12.16 -10.96 1.08
C VAL A 34 -12.64 -11.57 2.39
N ALA A 35 -13.05 -10.77 3.37
CA ALA A 35 -13.62 -11.24 4.63
C ALA A 35 -14.91 -12.07 4.42
N ASN A 36 -15.65 -11.80 3.36
CA ASN A 36 -16.82 -12.56 2.94
C ASN A 36 -16.51 -13.71 1.95
N GLY A 37 -15.24 -14.10 1.84
CA GLY A 37 -14.84 -15.27 1.04
C GLY A 37 -14.71 -15.03 -0.46
N LEU A 38 -14.67 -13.77 -0.91
CA LEU A 38 -14.56 -13.43 -2.33
C LEU A 38 -13.10 -13.45 -2.87
N GLY A 39 -12.28 -14.37 -2.35
CA GLY A 39 -10.94 -14.62 -2.87
C GLY A 39 -9.84 -13.94 -2.08
N LEU A 40 -8.82 -13.41 -2.76
CA LEU A 40 -7.62 -12.80 -2.18
C LEU A 40 -7.43 -11.39 -2.72
N THR A 41 -6.78 -10.55 -1.94
CA THR A 41 -6.35 -9.22 -2.40
C THR A 41 -4.94 -8.90 -1.94
N LEU A 42 -4.31 -7.93 -2.59
CA LEU A 42 -3.05 -7.36 -2.18
C LEU A 42 -3.28 -6.00 -1.51
N LEU A 43 -2.60 -5.79 -0.41
CA LEU A 43 -2.67 -4.56 0.36
C LEU A 43 -1.27 -3.96 0.53
N PRO A 44 -1.12 -2.64 0.42
CA PRO A 44 0.11 -1.97 0.83
C PRO A 44 0.37 -2.19 2.32
N ALA A 45 1.62 -2.45 2.71
CA ALA A 45 1.99 -2.64 4.11
C ALA A 45 1.58 -1.45 4.99
N MET A 46 1.69 -0.23 4.47
CA MET A 46 1.28 0.98 5.20
C MET A 46 -0.23 1.06 5.45
N SER A 47 -1.08 0.48 4.60
CA SER A 47 -2.52 0.43 4.86
C SER A 47 -2.88 -0.60 5.92
N VAL A 48 -2.12 -1.69 6.00
CA VAL A 48 -2.23 -2.67 7.09
C VAL A 48 -1.80 -2.04 8.41
N ALA A 49 -0.69 -1.29 8.42
CA ALA A 49 -0.23 -0.54 9.59
C ALA A 49 -1.22 0.56 10.03
N ALA A 50 -2.03 1.07 9.12
CA ALA A 50 -3.11 2.02 9.38
C ALA A 50 -4.46 1.34 9.70
N ASP A 51 -4.42 0.08 10.12
CA ASP A 51 -5.57 -0.71 10.56
C ASP A 51 -6.71 -0.85 9.54
N VAL A 52 -6.37 -0.98 8.26
CA VAL A 52 -7.36 -1.17 7.19
C VAL A 52 -8.18 -2.46 7.35
N LEU A 53 -7.68 -3.42 8.11
CA LEU A 53 -8.34 -4.70 8.36
C LEU A 53 -9.46 -4.60 9.40
N GLY A 54 -9.36 -3.66 10.34
CA GLY A 54 -10.31 -3.51 11.44
C GLY A 54 -10.52 -4.85 12.18
N ASP A 55 -11.75 -5.15 12.54
CA ASP A 55 -12.14 -6.37 13.27
C ASP A 55 -12.28 -7.62 12.39
N THR A 56 -11.74 -7.63 11.17
CA THR A 56 -11.81 -8.80 10.29
C THR A 56 -10.83 -9.89 10.71
N HIS A 57 -11.22 -11.17 10.61
CA HIS A 57 -10.37 -12.33 10.91
C HIS A 57 -9.53 -12.76 9.69
N LEU A 58 -8.96 -11.82 8.96
CA LEU A 58 -8.15 -12.10 7.79
C LEU A 58 -6.70 -12.42 8.15
N SER A 59 -6.16 -13.41 7.48
CA SER A 59 -4.73 -13.76 7.59
C SER A 59 -3.92 -12.94 6.60
N ILE A 60 -2.84 -12.31 7.08
CA ILE A 60 -1.87 -11.61 6.25
C ILE A 60 -0.72 -12.56 5.93
N LYS A 61 -0.30 -12.58 4.66
CA LYS A 61 0.91 -13.24 4.20
C LYS A 61 1.82 -12.23 3.53
N HIS A 62 3.05 -12.15 3.99
CA HIS A 62 4.07 -11.31 3.36
C HIS A 62 4.71 -12.04 2.19
N PHE A 63 5.12 -11.29 1.18
CA PHE A 63 5.95 -11.84 0.12
C PHE A 63 7.34 -12.18 0.67
N SER A 64 7.86 -13.31 0.27
CA SER A 64 9.24 -13.72 0.60
C SER A 64 10.29 -12.97 -0.22
N ASN A 65 9.88 -12.32 -1.31
CA ASN A 65 10.73 -11.54 -2.18
C ASN A 65 10.61 -10.04 -1.85
N GLU A 66 11.71 -9.44 -1.44
CA GLU A 66 11.80 -8.00 -1.11
C GLU A 66 11.67 -7.06 -2.32
N SER A 67 11.63 -7.60 -3.56
CA SER A 67 11.52 -6.80 -4.78
C SER A 67 10.11 -6.26 -5.06
N VAL A 68 9.13 -6.62 -4.23
CA VAL A 68 7.74 -6.16 -4.38
C VAL A 68 7.51 -4.99 -3.46
N ASP A 69 7.93 -3.82 -3.88
CA ASP A 69 7.73 -2.57 -3.15
C ASP A 69 7.00 -1.52 -4.00
N ARG A 70 6.61 -0.44 -3.36
CA ARG A 70 6.00 0.70 -4.00
C ARG A 70 6.64 1.98 -3.49
N GLU A 71 7.28 2.70 -4.40
CA GLU A 71 7.85 4.00 -4.09
C GLU A 71 6.75 5.07 -4.01
N ILE A 72 6.78 5.86 -2.94
CA ILE A 72 5.90 7.01 -2.76
C ILE A 72 6.77 8.26 -2.73
N GLY A 73 6.49 9.20 -3.62
CA GLY A 73 7.26 10.42 -3.76
C GLY A 73 6.39 11.67 -3.87
N MET A 74 7.01 12.81 -3.67
CA MET A 74 6.43 14.11 -3.94
C MET A 74 6.87 14.60 -5.32
N ALA A 75 5.94 15.18 -6.07
CA ALA A 75 6.22 15.78 -7.37
C ALA A 75 5.66 17.22 -7.41
N TRP A 76 6.42 18.12 -7.99
CA TRP A 76 6.00 19.51 -8.22
C TRP A 76 6.56 20.06 -9.52
N ARG A 77 6.01 21.16 -10.01
CA ARG A 77 6.49 21.79 -11.24
C ARG A 77 7.88 22.40 -11.01
N LYS A 78 8.80 22.17 -11.95
CA LYS A 78 10.18 22.71 -11.88
C LYS A 78 10.24 24.24 -11.71
N THR A 79 9.25 24.94 -12.24
CA THR A 79 9.13 26.41 -12.22
C THR A 79 8.32 26.95 -11.04
N ASP A 80 7.89 26.09 -10.11
CA ASP A 80 7.14 26.55 -8.92
C ASP A 80 8.09 27.29 -7.96
N PRO A 81 7.79 28.54 -7.57
CA PRO A 81 8.65 29.32 -6.68
C PRO A 81 8.72 28.77 -5.25
N ARG A 82 7.81 27.86 -4.85
CA ARG A 82 7.73 27.26 -3.52
C ARG A 82 8.55 25.98 -3.39
N ARG A 83 9.55 25.79 -4.22
CA ARG A 83 10.40 24.59 -4.20
C ARG A 83 10.96 24.27 -2.81
N ASP A 84 11.41 25.30 -2.11
CA ASP A 84 12.04 25.11 -0.79
C ASP A 84 11.03 24.70 0.28
N ASP A 85 9.79 25.18 0.20
CA ASP A 85 8.69 24.73 1.06
C ASP A 85 8.36 23.27 0.82
N TYR A 86 8.36 22.80 -0.44
CA TYR A 86 8.14 21.38 -0.76
C TYR A 86 9.27 20.49 -0.26
N LEU A 87 10.50 20.94 -0.34
CA LEU A 87 11.64 20.20 0.21
C LEU A 87 11.55 20.09 1.73
N LEU A 88 11.22 21.18 2.43
CA LEU A 88 11.02 21.19 3.86
C LEU A 88 9.91 20.24 4.28
N LEU A 89 8.78 20.26 3.56
CA LEU A 89 7.67 19.34 3.79
C LEU A 89 8.08 17.87 3.56
N ALA A 90 8.83 17.60 2.49
CA ALA A 90 9.32 16.25 2.20
C ALA A 90 10.22 15.70 3.33
N GLU A 91 11.12 16.53 3.84
CA GLU A 91 11.99 16.16 4.97
C GLU A 91 11.17 15.88 6.24
N HIS A 92 10.16 16.70 6.51
CA HIS A 92 9.27 16.51 7.66
C HIS A 92 8.49 15.17 7.55
N ILE A 93 7.94 14.88 6.37
CA ILE A 93 7.23 13.62 6.11
C ILE A 93 8.17 12.42 6.27
N LYS A 94 9.38 12.48 5.70
CA LYS A 94 10.38 11.40 5.85
C LYS A 94 10.74 11.14 7.31
N ALA A 95 10.98 12.20 8.08
CA ALA A 95 11.30 12.08 9.51
C ALA A 95 10.15 11.42 10.30
N HIS A 96 8.90 11.80 10.00
CA HIS A 96 7.74 11.21 10.64
C HIS A 96 7.58 9.71 10.30
N LEU A 97 7.73 9.34 9.03
CA LEU A 97 7.64 7.95 8.59
C LEU A 97 8.74 7.08 9.17
N ALA A 98 9.97 7.59 9.27
CA ALA A 98 11.09 6.87 9.90
C ALA A 98 10.85 6.60 11.39
N THR A 99 10.18 7.50 12.08
CA THR A 99 9.79 7.33 13.49
C THR A 99 8.65 6.32 13.63
N SER A 100 7.65 6.38 12.76
CA SER A 100 6.50 5.48 12.76
C SER A 100 6.91 4.01 12.46
N SER A 101 7.82 3.80 11.51
CA SER A 101 8.31 2.45 11.18
C SER A 101 9.07 1.79 12.33
N LYS A 102 9.82 2.57 13.13
CA LYS A 102 10.51 2.07 14.33
C LYS A 102 9.54 1.66 15.44
N LEU A 103 8.41 2.33 15.57
CA LEU A 103 7.36 1.98 16.55
C LEU A 103 6.63 0.70 16.16
N SER A 104 6.34 0.50 14.87
CA SER A 104 5.70 -0.71 14.37
C SER A 104 6.58 -1.96 14.54
N ALA A 105 7.89 -1.85 14.29
CA ALA A 105 8.84 -2.94 14.49
C ALA A 105 9.00 -3.36 15.98
N LYS A 106 8.68 -2.46 16.92
CA LYS A 106 8.77 -2.72 18.37
C LYS A 106 7.52 -3.40 18.94
N ALA A 107 6.39 -3.32 18.22
CA ALA A 107 5.11 -3.92 18.63
C ALA A 107 4.96 -5.39 18.18
N GLN A 108 5.90 -5.92 17.38
CA GLN A 108 5.88 -7.29 16.86
C GLN A 108 6.86 -8.25 17.56
N LYS A 109 7.29 -7.92 18.80
CA LYS A 109 8.10 -8.83 19.65
C LYS A 109 7.28 -9.45 20.75
#